data_7c7d20c02e7d7f2e0dcece685c9a515b
#
_entry.id   7c7d20c02e7d7f2e0dcece685c9a515b
#
_cell.length_a   1.000
_cell.length_b   1.000
_cell.length_c   1.000
_cell.angle_alpha   90.00
_cell.angle_beta   90.00
_cell.angle_gamma   90.00
#
_symmetry.space_group_name_H-M   'P 1'
#
loop_
_entity.id
_entity.type
_entity.pdbx_description
1 polymer ?
#
loop_
_entity_poly.entity_id
_entity_poly.type
_entity_poly.pdbx_seq_one_letter_code
_entity_poly.pdbx_strand_id
1 'polypeptide(L)'
;MTAYDLFLAPFADYGFMRRALVACLCLGLGSGPIGVFLMLRRMSLMGDAMSHAVLPGAAIGYLVAGSLSLTAMGLGGLIAGLSVALLSGAVSRMTVLQEDASFASFYLASLALGVLIVSLRGSNIDLLHVLFGTILAIDAPALYLIGAITSLTLVILAFIYRPLVAECFDPGFMRAVGGRGPIYHVLFLLLVVLNLVASFQALGTLMAVGLMMLPAAVAQLWSRSLPVMMAIAAASAAASGYLGLIASYHLELASGPTIIMTAAIFYAFSIFFAPSGLARRFFPRPHLKG
;
A
#
# COMPACT_ATOMS: atom_id res chain seq x y z
N MET A 1 -21.72 -6.05 -28.64
CA MET A 1 -21.14 -5.16 -27.61
C MET A 1 -20.24 -4.17 -28.30
N THR A 2 -20.49 -2.89 -28.17
CA THR A 2 -19.60 -1.85 -28.69
C THR A 2 -18.41 -1.65 -27.72
N ALA A 3 -17.30 -1.06 -28.21
CA ALA A 3 -16.19 -0.73 -27.33
C ALA A 3 -16.61 0.19 -26.16
N TYR A 4 -17.64 1.02 -26.38
CA TYR A 4 -18.27 1.82 -25.34
C TYR A 4 -18.89 0.95 -24.25
N ASP A 5 -19.68 -0.06 -24.63
CA ASP A 5 -20.35 -0.96 -23.68
C ASP A 5 -19.34 -1.73 -22.81
N LEU A 6 -18.16 -2.06 -23.38
CA LEU A 6 -17.15 -2.84 -22.69
C LEU A 6 -16.33 -1.98 -21.68
N PHE A 7 -15.94 -0.76 -22.07
CA PHE A 7 -14.96 0.00 -21.30
C PHE A 7 -15.55 1.20 -20.53
N LEU A 8 -16.62 1.82 -21.00
CA LEU A 8 -17.14 3.07 -20.46
C LEU A 8 -18.52 2.93 -19.82
N ALA A 9 -19.41 2.11 -20.35
CA ALA A 9 -20.76 1.96 -19.84
C ALA A 9 -20.81 1.60 -18.35
N PRO A 10 -19.98 0.68 -17.79
CA PRO A 10 -20.02 0.37 -16.37
C PRO A 10 -19.79 1.58 -15.46
N PHE A 11 -18.99 2.53 -15.91
CA PHE A 11 -18.70 3.75 -15.14
C PHE A 11 -19.68 4.88 -15.43
N ALA A 12 -20.31 4.90 -16.62
CA ALA A 12 -21.33 5.88 -16.96
C ALA A 12 -22.65 5.60 -16.24
N ASP A 13 -23.07 4.33 -16.21
CA ASP A 13 -24.36 3.91 -15.73
C ASP A 13 -24.42 3.74 -14.20
N TYR A 14 -23.29 3.34 -13.58
CA TYR A 14 -23.26 2.99 -12.16
C TYR A 14 -22.40 3.94 -11.32
N GLY A 15 -23.04 4.67 -10.40
CA GLY A 15 -22.37 5.62 -9.51
C GLY A 15 -21.38 4.96 -8.53
N PHE A 16 -21.61 3.71 -8.13
CA PHE A 16 -20.68 2.96 -7.26
C PHE A 16 -19.40 2.60 -8.01
N MET A 17 -19.47 2.26 -9.30
CA MET A 17 -18.30 1.99 -10.13
C MET A 17 -17.41 3.22 -10.29
N ARG A 18 -18.01 4.41 -10.46
CA ARG A 18 -17.25 5.68 -10.49
C ARG A 18 -16.52 5.94 -9.19
N ARG A 19 -17.19 5.75 -8.04
CA ARG A 19 -16.55 5.91 -6.73
C ARG A 19 -15.42 4.93 -6.52
N ALA A 20 -15.62 3.65 -6.88
CA ALA A 20 -14.60 2.62 -6.82
C ALA A 20 -13.38 2.97 -7.69
N LEU A 21 -13.60 3.45 -8.91
CA LEU A 21 -12.52 3.88 -9.81
C LEU A 21 -11.72 5.04 -9.22
N VAL A 22 -12.42 6.10 -8.74
CA VAL A 22 -11.74 7.26 -8.13
C VAL A 22 -10.95 6.83 -6.89
N ALA A 23 -11.48 5.93 -6.06
CA ALA A 23 -10.75 5.38 -4.91
C ALA A 23 -9.48 4.63 -5.35
N CYS A 24 -9.57 3.75 -6.36
CA CYS A 24 -8.40 3.05 -6.91
C CYS A 24 -7.35 4.02 -7.45
N LEU A 25 -7.77 5.06 -8.18
CA LEU A 25 -6.85 6.07 -8.71
C LEU A 25 -6.16 6.85 -7.60
N CYS A 26 -6.91 7.33 -6.60
CA CYS A 26 -6.34 8.03 -5.45
C CYS A 26 -5.35 7.14 -4.70
N LEU A 27 -5.76 5.91 -4.37
CA LEU A 27 -4.89 4.97 -3.66
C LEU A 27 -3.65 4.59 -4.48
N GLY A 28 -3.80 4.38 -5.79
CA GLY A 28 -2.66 4.10 -6.66
C GLY A 28 -1.65 5.25 -6.71
N LEU A 29 -2.14 6.49 -6.74
CA LEU A 29 -1.29 7.70 -6.71
C LEU A 29 -0.59 7.88 -5.35
N GLY A 30 -1.26 7.57 -4.24
CA GLY A 30 -0.69 7.69 -2.90
C GLY A 30 0.25 6.53 -2.55
N SER A 31 -0.23 5.29 -2.71
CA SER A 31 0.48 4.10 -2.28
C SER A 31 1.59 3.65 -3.25
N GLY A 32 1.45 3.88 -4.57
CA GLY A 32 2.46 3.50 -5.56
C GLY A 32 3.84 4.09 -5.27
N PRO A 33 4.00 5.41 -5.12
CA PRO A 33 5.27 6.01 -4.74
C PRO A 33 5.82 5.52 -3.40
N ILE A 34 4.95 5.31 -2.40
CA ILE A 34 5.34 4.76 -1.09
C ILE A 34 5.90 3.34 -1.26
N GLY A 35 5.23 2.49 -2.04
CA GLY A 35 5.71 1.14 -2.34
C GLY A 35 7.09 1.12 -2.99
N VAL A 36 7.38 2.07 -3.89
CA VAL A 36 8.71 2.23 -4.49
C VAL A 36 9.77 2.49 -3.43
N PHE A 37 9.53 3.41 -2.49
CA PHE A 37 10.46 3.68 -1.39
C PHE A 37 10.63 2.49 -0.45
N LEU A 38 9.55 1.75 -0.13
CA LEU A 38 9.62 0.53 0.68
C LEU A 38 10.51 -0.53 0.02
N MET A 39 10.35 -0.74 -1.29
CA MET A 39 11.20 -1.69 -2.04
C MET A 39 12.66 -1.26 -2.09
N LEU A 40 12.95 0.02 -2.29
CA LEU A 40 14.31 0.55 -2.29
C LEU A 40 15.00 0.38 -0.92
N ARG A 41 14.23 0.47 0.17
CA ARG A 41 14.71 0.23 1.53
C ARG A 41 14.81 -1.26 1.90
N ARG A 42 14.46 -2.17 0.99
CA ARG A 42 14.37 -3.62 1.23
C ARG A 42 13.34 -3.99 2.31
N MET A 43 12.31 -3.18 2.48
CA MET A 43 11.25 -3.34 3.47
C MET A 43 9.94 -3.80 2.81
N SER A 44 10.02 -4.63 1.79
CA SER A 44 8.85 -5.06 1.00
C SER A 44 7.82 -5.84 1.83
N LEU A 45 8.23 -6.59 2.83
CA LEU A 45 7.34 -7.32 3.74
C LEU A 45 6.67 -6.42 4.77
N MET A 46 7.18 -5.19 4.96
CA MET A 46 6.64 -4.26 5.93
C MET A 46 5.20 -3.84 5.63
N GLY A 47 4.83 -3.75 4.36
CA GLY A 47 3.45 -3.45 3.96
C GLY A 47 2.45 -4.48 4.49
N ASP A 48 2.77 -5.76 4.32
CA ASP A 48 1.95 -6.87 4.82
C ASP A 48 1.94 -6.91 6.35
N ALA A 49 3.09 -6.83 6.98
CA ALA A 49 3.21 -6.82 8.43
C ALA A 49 2.45 -5.64 9.08
N MET A 50 2.49 -4.44 8.45
CA MET A 50 1.73 -3.27 8.91
C MET A 50 0.22 -3.48 8.83
N SER A 51 -0.29 -4.17 7.80
CA SER A 51 -1.72 -4.45 7.69
C SER A 51 -2.24 -5.26 8.88
N HIS A 52 -1.42 -6.17 9.38
CA HIS A 52 -1.72 -6.96 10.58
C HIS A 52 -1.48 -6.19 11.88
N ALA A 53 -0.49 -5.30 11.92
CA ALA A 53 -0.20 -4.46 13.09
C ALA A 53 -1.34 -3.48 13.42
N VAL A 54 -2.12 -3.08 12.43
CA VAL A 54 -3.28 -2.17 12.56
C VAL A 54 -4.49 -2.85 13.22
N LEU A 55 -4.65 -4.17 13.06
CA LEU A 55 -5.85 -4.91 13.51
C LEU A 55 -6.19 -4.75 15.00
N PRO A 56 -5.24 -4.88 15.96
CA PRO A 56 -5.59 -4.72 17.37
C PRO A 56 -6.12 -3.34 17.71
N GLY A 57 -5.55 -2.30 17.07
CA GLY A 57 -6.02 -0.93 17.25
C GLY A 57 -7.42 -0.71 16.69
N ALA A 58 -7.71 -1.29 15.53
CA ALA A 58 -9.06 -1.27 14.98
C ALA A 58 -10.06 -2.02 15.88
N ALA A 59 -9.66 -3.16 16.46
CA ALA A 59 -10.47 -3.90 17.43
C ALA A 59 -10.74 -3.10 18.71
N ILE A 60 -9.72 -2.43 19.25
CA ILE A 60 -9.87 -1.53 20.41
C ILE A 60 -10.81 -0.36 20.07
N GLY A 61 -10.62 0.26 18.88
CA GLY A 61 -11.49 1.34 18.40
C GLY A 61 -12.96 0.92 18.31
N TYR A 62 -13.23 -0.28 17.80
CA TYR A 62 -14.55 -0.88 17.78
C TYR A 62 -15.14 -1.07 19.19
N LEU A 63 -14.32 -1.60 20.13
CA LEU A 63 -14.77 -1.84 21.49
C LEU A 63 -15.09 -0.53 22.25
N VAL A 64 -14.29 0.51 22.04
CA VAL A 64 -14.49 1.83 22.66
C VAL A 64 -15.73 2.53 22.10
N ALA A 65 -15.93 2.45 20.80
CA ALA A 65 -17.10 3.07 20.14
C ALA A 65 -18.42 2.29 20.40
N GLY A 66 -18.35 1.00 20.76
CA GLY A 66 -19.52 0.13 20.93
C GLY A 66 -20.31 -0.14 19.64
N SER A 67 -19.81 0.32 18.50
CA SER A 67 -20.43 0.21 17.18
C SER A 67 -19.36 0.18 16.08
N LEU A 68 -19.75 -0.19 14.85
CA LEU A 68 -18.87 -0.16 13.66
C LEU A 68 -18.60 1.30 13.22
N SER A 69 -17.84 2.02 14.03
CA SER A 69 -17.41 3.39 13.69
C SER A 69 -16.08 3.35 12.94
N LEU A 70 -16.12 3.63 11.64
CA LEU A 70 -14.94 3.70 10.77
C LEU A 70 -13.87 4.68 11.30
N THR A 71 -14.30 5.80 11.88
CA THR A 71 -13.39 6.79 12.46
C THR A 71 -12.68 6.27 13.71
N ALA A 72 -13.39 5.62 14.64
CA ALA A 72 -12.79 5.07 15.84
C ALA A 72 -11.85 3.89 15.53
N MET A 73 -12.27 3.00 14.62
CA MET A 73 -11.45 1.89 14.15
C MET A 73 -10.21 2.38 13.38
N GLY A 74 -10.37 3.41 12.55
CA GLY A 74 -9.27 4.02 11.81
C GLY A 74 -8.24 4.70 12.71
N LEU A 75 -8.69 5.48 13.68
CA LEU A 75 -7.82 6.12 14.67
C LEU A 75 -7.09 5.07 15.53
N GLY A 76 -7.82 4.05 16.01
CA GLY A 76 -7.21 2.96 16.75
C GLY A 76 -6.16 2.22 15.93
N GLY A 77 -6.47 1.89 14.68
CA GLY A 77 -5.54 1.26 13.75
C GLY A 77 -4.31 2.12 13.45
N LEU A 78 -4.50 3.42 13.25
CA LEU A 78 -3.41 4.38 13.05
C LEU A 78 -2.46 4.43 14.26
N ILE A 79 -3.02 4.51 15.47
CA ILE A 79 -2.23 4.54 16.72
C ILE A 79 -1.45 3.23 16.88
N ALA A 80 -2.08 2.07 16.67
CA ALA A 80 -1.42 0.77 16.80
C ALA A 80 -0.33 0.59 15.73
N GLY A 81 -0.62 0.84 14.47
CA GLY A 81 0.36 0.75 13.37
C GLY A 81 1.56 1.68 13.59
N LEU A 82 1.31 2.93 13.98
CA LEU A 82 2.36 3.89 14.28
C LEU A 82 3.18 3.47 15.50
N SER A 83 2.55 2.93 16.55
CA SER A 83 3.25 2.42 17.73
C SER A 83 4.19 1.28 17.36
N VAL A 84 3.72 0.30 16.58
CA VAL A 84 4.55 -0.81 16.10
C VAL A 84 5.71 -0.30 15.26
N ALA A 85 5.45 0.63 14.33
CA ALA A 85 6.49 1.21 13.49
C ALA A 85 7.57 1.95 14.30
N LEU A 86 7.16 2.79 15.26
CA LEU A 86 8.07 3.55 16.09
C LEU A 86 8.87 2.66 17.05
N LEU A 87 8.22 1.69 17.71
CA LEU A 87 8.88 0.75 18.62
C LEU A 87 9.88 -0.13 17.85
N SER A 88 9.49 -0.66 16.70
CA SER A 88 10.38 -1.45 15.85
C SER A 88 11.60 -0.63 15.40
N GLY A 89 11.39 0.58 14.90
CA GLY A 89 12.46 1.48 14.49
C GLY A 89 13.36 1.92 15.66
N ALA A 90 12.83 2.08 16.86
CA ALA A 90 13.62 2.37 18.06
C ALA A 90 14.50 1.18 18.47
N VAL A 91 13.91 -0.03 18.53
CA VAL A 91 14.64 -1.25 18.90
C VAL A 91 15.75 -1.59 17.91
N SER A 92 15.50 -1.49 16.60
CA SER A 92 16.53 -1.75 15.59
C SER A 92 17.71 -0.77 15.65
N ARG A 93 17.50 0.43 16.17
CA ARG A 93 18.57 1.42 16.38
C ARG A 93 19.33 1.25 17.68
N MET A 94 18.71 0.66 18.70
CA MET A 94 19.27 0.46 20.06
C MET A 94 19.86 -0.93 20.23
N THR A 95 19.60 -1.86 19.33
CA THR A 95 20.03 -3.27 19.41
C THR A 95 20.72 -3.70 18.13
N VAL A 96 21.25 -4.92 18.11
CA VAL A 96 21.85 -5.56 16.94
C VAL A 96 20.82 -6.16 15.95
N LEU A 97 19.52 -6.04 16.27
CA LEU A 97 18.46 -6.58 15.44
C LEU A 97 18.30 -5.77 14.15
N GLN A 98 18.16 -6.48 13.03
CA GLN A 98 17.79 -5.84 11.75
C GLN A 98 16.37 -5.28 11.83
N GLU A 99 16.10 -4.23 11.08
CA GLU A 99 14.81 -3.53 11.08
C GLU A 99 13.64 -4.47 10.76
N ASP A 100 13.81 -5.37 9.79
CA ASP A 100 12.80 -6.37 9.41
C ASP A 100 12.50 -7.36 10.56
N ALA A 101 13.52 -7.83 11.26
CA ALA A 101 13.34 -8.78 12.38
C ALA A 101 12.66 -8.13 13.57
N SER A 102 13.04 -6.89 13.90
CA SER A 102 12.39 -6.10 14.95
C SER A 102 10.93 -5.87 14.59
N PHE A 103 10.68 -5.47 13.34
CA PHE A 103 9.33 -5.21 12.85
C PHE A 103 8.46 -6.48 12.91
N ALA A 104 8.98 -7.63 12.44
CA ALA A 104 8.31 -8.92 12.47
C ALA A 104 7.88 -9.30 13.89
N SER A 105 8.75 -9.08 14.88
CA SER A 105 8.46 -9.39 16.28
C SER A 105 7.34 -8.54 16.84
N PHE A 106 7.35 -7.23 16.59
CA PHE A 106 6.32 -6.32 17.10
C PHE A 106 4.97 -6.52 16.41
N TYR A 107 4.93 -6.75 15.09
CA TYR A 107 3.63 -6.99 14.44
C TYR A 107 3.01 -8.31 14.85
N LEU A 108 3.80 -9.38 15.04
CA LEU A 108 3.29 -10.67 15.55
C LEU A 108 2.73 -10.52 16.94
N ALA A 109 3.41 -9.81 17.84
CA ALA A 109 2.92 -9.50 19.18
C ALA A 109 1.61 -8.67 19.12
N SER A 110 1.57 -7.67 18.24
CA SER A 110 0.39 -6.85 17.99
C SER A 110 -0.78 -7.69 17.48
N LEU A 111 -0.54 -8.55 16.48
CA LEU A 111 -1.56 -9.45 15.92
C LEU A 111 -2.11 -10.41 17.00
N ALA A 112 -1.23 -11.03 17.78
CA ALA A 112 -1.63 -11.93 18.87
C ALA A 112 -2.50 -11.20 19.90
N LEU A 113 -2.12 -9.96 20.26
CA LEU A 113 -2.91 -9.10 21.15
C LEU A 113 -4.29 -8.78 20.55
N GLY A 114 -4.36 -8.48 19.26
CA GLY A 114 -5.61 -8.22 18.56
C GLY A 114 -6.55 -9.42 18.58
N VAL A 115 -6.04 -10.62 18.25
CA VAL A 115 -6.81 -11.87 18.29
C VAL A 115 -7.28 -12.16 19.70
N LEU A 116 -6.46 -11.94 20.71
CA LEU A 116 -6.82 -12.15 22.11
C LEU A 116 -7.94 -11.20 22.56
N ILE A 117 -7.87 -9.91 22.19
CA ILE A 117 -8.92 -8.93 22.51
C ILE A 117 -10.25 -9.34 21.88
N VAL A 118 -10.25 -9.73 20.60
CA VAL A 118 -11.45 -10.17 19.89
C VAL A 118 -12.02 -11.44 20.51
N SER A 119 -11.18 -12.41 20.87
CA SER A 119 -11.57 -13.68 21.50
C SER A 119 -12.22 -13.51 22.86
N LEU A 120 -11.74 -12.60 23.69
CA LEU A 120 -12.26 -12.35 25.03
C LEU A 120 -13.71 -11.79 25.04
N ARG A 121 -14.10 -11.10 23.96
CA ARG A 121 -15.42 -10.44 23.89
C ARG A 121 -16.43 -11.19 23.04
N GLY A 122 -16.08 -12.35 22.44
CA GLY A 122 -17.00 -13.20 21.66
C GLY A 122 -17.66 -12.45 20.50
N SER A 123 -16.96 -11.50 19.89
CA SER A 123 -17.50 -10.72 18.78
C SER A 123 -17.62 -11.60 17.53
N ASN A 124 -18.84 -11.72 16.99
CA ASN A 124 -19.12 -12.30 15.66
C ASN A 124 -18.67 -11.34 14.55
N ILE A 125 -17.46 -10.75 14.67
CA ILE A 125 -16.90 -9.95 13.58
C ILE A 125 -16.53 -10.92 12.48
N ASP A 126 -17.19 -10.80 11.34
CA ASP A 126 -16.82 -11.54 10.16
C ASP A 126 -15.47 -11.03 9.65
N LEU A 127 -14.41 -11.69 10.14
CA LEU A 127 -13.01 -11.37 9.78
C LEU A 127 -12.77 -11.43 8.27
N LEU A 128 -13.55 -12.28 7.56
CA LEU A 128 -13.47 -12.35 6.10
C LEU A 128 -13.93 -11.03 5.46
N HIS A 129 -14.98 -10.42 5.98
CA HIS A 129 -15.46 -9.13 5.48
C HIS A 129 -14.45 -8.00 5.67
N VAL A 130 -13.72 -8.03 6.78
CA VAL A 130 -12.64 -7.07 7.07
C VAL A 130 -11.41 -7.33 6.19
N LEU A 131 -11.08 -8.60 5.90
CA LEU A 131 -9.92 -8.96 5.08
C LEU A 131 -10.11 -8.60 3.59
N PHE A 132 -11.29 -8.88 3.04
CA PHE A 132 -11.52 -8.71 1.61
C PHE A 132 -12.12 -7.36 1.24
N GLY A 133 -12.67 -6.63 2.23
CA GLY A 133 -13.29 -5.32 2.01
C GLY A 133 -14.40 -5.35 0.96
N THR A 134 -15.04 -4.22 0.74
CA THR A 134 -16.07 -4.05 -0.28
C THR A 134 -15.87 -2.74 -1.04
N ILE A 135 -14.93 -2.74 -1.99
CA ILE A 135 -14.63 -1.54 -2.80
C ILE A 135 -15.87 -0.94 -3.47
N LEU A 136 -16.84 -1.79 -3.84
CA LEU A 136 -18.07 -1.33 -4.49
C LEU A 136 -19.06 -0.66 -3.51
N ALA A 137 -18.85 -0.84 -2.19
CA ALA A 137 -19.68 -0.23 -1.15
C ALA A 137 -19.08 1.07 -0.58
N ILE A 138 -18.05 1.64 -1.22
CA ILE A 138 -17.42 2.89 -0.78
C ILE A 138 -18.45 4.02 -0.81
N ASP A 139 -18.63 4.64 0.34
CA ASP A 139 -19.45 5.84 0.52
C ASP A 139 -18.66 7.13 0.22
N ALA A 140 -19.36 8.25 0.14
CA ALA A 140 -18.74 9.54 -0.13
C ALA A 140 -17.76 9.99 0.97
N PRO A 141 -18.06 9.84 2.28
CA PRO A 141 -17.10 10.15 3.34
C PRO A 141 -15.79 9.38 3.25
N ALA A 142 -15.83 8.06 2.98
CA ALA A 142 -14.63 7.27 2.79
C ALA A 142 -13.81 7.73 1.58
N LEU A 143 -14.47 8.08 0.48
CA LEU A 143 -13.81 8.60 -0.71
C LEU A 143 -13.09 9.94 -0.43
N TYR A 144 -13.72 10.85 0.32
CA TYR A 144 -13.09 12.11 0.73
C TYR A 144 -11.88 11.87 1.64
N LEU A 145 -11.98 10.92 2.57
CA LEU A 145 -10.87 10.54 3.45
C LEU A 145 -9.68 10.02 2.63
N ILE A 146 -9.92 9.10 1.69
CA ILE A 146 -8.89 8.57 0.79
C ILE A 146 -8.23 9.71 -0.01
N GLY A 147 -9.04 10.58 -0.61
CA GLY A 147 -8.54 11.72 -1.37
C GLY A 147 -7.70 12.68 -0.52
N ALA A 148 -8.12 12.96 0.70
CA ALA A 148 -7.38 13.80 1.64
C ALA A 148 -6.04 13.17 2.04
N ILE A 149 -6.02 11.86 2.38
CA ILE A 149 -4.80 11.13 2.74
C ILE A 149 -3.85 11.05 1.54
N THR A 150 -4.37 10.77 0.34
CA THR A 150 -3.55 10.75 -0.88
C THR A 150 -2.93 12.11 -1.14
N SER A 151 -3.71 13.19 -1.08
CA SER A 151 -3.22 14.56 -1.29
C SER A 151 -2.16 14.94 -0.25
N LEU A 152 -2.43 14.65 1.02
CA LEU A 152 -1.48 14.87 2.12
C LEU A 152 -0.18 14.10 1.90
N THR A 153 -0.29 12.83 1.49
CA THR A 153 0.85 11.96 1.19
C THR A 153 1.72 12.53 0.08
N LEU A 154 1.11 12.93 -1.03
CA LEU A 154 1.84 13.48 -2.17
C LEU A 154 2.53 14.80 -1.82
N VAL A 155 1.85 15.68 -1.08
CA VAL A 155 2.42 16.95 -0.62
C VAL A 155 3.59 16.72 0.32
N ILE A 156 3.42 15.90 1.36
CA ILE A 156 4.52 15.60 2.30
C ILE A 156 5.67 14.92 1.57
N LEU A 157 5.38 13.92 0.71
CA LEU A 157 6.40 13.21 -0.05
C LEU A 157 7.19 14.16 -0.97
N ALA A 158 6.53 15.13 -1.59
CA ALA A 158 7.19 16.14 -2.41
C ALA A 158 8.17 17.00 -1.58
N PHE A 159 7.80 17.40 -0.37
CA PHE A 159 8.67 18.17 0.53
C PHE A 159 9.86 17.37 1.05
N ILE A 160 9.62 16.11 1.44
CA ILE A 160 10.68 15.26 2.01
C ILE A 160 11.43 14.43 0.96
N TYR A 161 11.09 14.54 -0.33
CA TYR A 161 11.62 13.70 -1.40
C TYR A 161 13.16 13.65 -1.38
N ARG A 162 13.81 14.80 -1.45
CA ARG A 162 15.29 14.88 -1.49
C ARG A 162 15.95 14.28 -0.24
N PRO A 163 15.59 14.71 0.98
CA PRO A 163 16.18 14.12 2.19
C PRO A 163 15.80 12.65 2.39
N LEU A 164 14.62 12.22 1.95
CA LEU A 164 14.22 10.82 2.01
C LEU A 164 15.05 9.94 1.07
N VAL A 165 15.33 10.41 -0.14
CA VAL A 165 16.24 9.74 -1.08
C VAL A 165 17.63 9.61 -0.47
N ALA A 166 18.20 10.67 0.08
CA ALA A 166 19.51 10.63 0.73
C ALA A 166 19.55 9.64 1.90
N GLU A 167 18.50 9.61 2.75
CA GLU A 167 18.38 8.67 3.86
C GLU A 167 18.24 7.21 3.38
N CYS A 168 17.60 6.99 2.22
CA CYS A 168 17.45 5.64 1.66
C CYS A 168 18.75 5.08 1.10
N PHE A 169 19.59 5.91 0.48
CA PHE A 169 20.82 5.46 -0.18
C PHE A 169 22.05 5.51 0.70
N ASP A 170 22.17 6.53 1.55
CA ASP A 170 23.33 6.72 2.44
C ASP A 170 22.91 7.35 3.79
N PRO A 171 22.41 6.55 4.74
CA PRO A 171 22.09 7.02 6.09
C PRO A 171 23.33 7.52 6.84
N GLY A 172 24.54 7.01 6.46
CA GLY A 172 25.81 7.43 7.06
C GLY A 172 26.16 8.86 6.67
N PHE A 173 26.02 9.20 5.40
CA PHE A 173 26.21 10.56 4.89
C PHE A 173 25.24 11.54 5.56
N MET A 174 23.97 11.20 5.67
CA MET A 174 22.97 12.04 6.34
C MET A 174 23.34 12.34 7.80
N ARG A 175 23.90 11.37 8.52
CA ARG A 175 24.39 11.58 9.89
C ARG A 175 25.64 12.46 9.93
N ALA A 176 26.58 12.26 9.01
CA ALA A 176 27.84 13.03 8.94
C ALA A 176 27.61 14.52 8.65
N VAL A 177 26.60 14.85 7.84
CA VAL A 177 26.22 16.24 7.51
C VAL A 177 25.32 16.88 8.58
N GLY A 178 25.04 16.18 9.69
CA GLY A 178 24.12 16.66 10.73
C GLY A 178 22.65 16.67 10.30
N GLY A 179 22.31 15.90 9.27
CA GLY A 179 20.94 15.77 8.77
C GLY A 179 20.00 15.06 9.75
N ARG A 180 18.70 15.42 9.70
CA ARG A 180 17.66 14.85 10.56
C ARG A 180 17.07 13.55 9.97
N GLY A 181 17.92 12.61 9.52
CA GLY A 181 17.53 11.33 8.92
C GLY A 181 16.44 10.60 9.69
N PRO A 182 16.54 10.45 11.03
CA PRO A 182 15.50 9.81 11.84
C PRO A 182 14.10 10.43 11.69
N ILE A 183 14.00 11.75 11.55
CA ILE A 183 12.72 12.45 11.39
C ILE A 183 12.09 12.10 10.04
N TYR A 184 12.87 12.09 8.95
CA TYR A 184 12.38 11.72 7.62
C TYR A 184 11.95 10.25 7.56
N HIS A 185 12.67 9.37 8.27
CA HIS A 185 12.29 7.97 8.41
C HIS A 185 10.93 7.81 9.12
N VAL A 186 10.76 8.45 10.29
CA VAL A 186 9.50 8.41 11.04
C VAL A 186 8.35 8.99 10.24
N LEU A 187 8.58 10.11 9.55
CA LEU A 187 7.57 10.74 8.71
C LEU A 187 7.18 9.84 7.52
N PHE A 188 8.15 9.14 6.93
CA PHE A 188 7.87 8.16 5.90
C PHE A 188 7.04 6.98 6.44
N LEU A 189 7.38 6.43 7.60
CA LEU A 189 6.60 5.38 8.25
C LEU A 189 5.17 5.83 8.57
N LEU A 190 5.01 7.07 9.01
CA LEU A 190 3.68 7.66 9.20
C LEU A 190 2.87 7.66 7.91
N LEU A 191 3.47 8.06 6.79
CA LEU A 191 2.80 8.02 5.47
C LEU A 191 2.44 6.60 5.05
N VAL A 192 3.30 5.61 5.31
CA VAL A 192 3.01 4.19 5.05
C VAL A 192 1.76 3.77 5.83
N VAL A 193 1.75 4.02 7.16
CA VAL A 193 0.62 3.64 8.03
C VAL A 193 -0.67 4.34 7.61
N LEU A 194 -0.61 5.66 7.32
CA LEU A 194 -1.78 6.42 6.87
C LEU A 194 -2.39 5.85 5.59
N ASN A 195 -1.55 5.56 4.59
CA ASN A 195 -2.03 4.99 3.33
C ASN A 195 -2.57 3.58 3.51
N LEU A 196 -1.95 2.75 4.34
CA LEU A 196 -2.45 1.41 4.64
C LEU A 196 -3.79 1.45 5.38
N VAL A 197 -3.94 2.30 6.39
CA VAL A 197 -5.20 2.45 7.13
C VAL A 197 -6.33 2.95 6.22
N ALA A 198 -6.04 3.94 5.36
CA ALA A 198 -7.01 4.43 4.38
C ALA A 198 -7.42 3.34 3.37
N SER A 199 -6.44 2.62 2.85
CA SER A 199 -6.67 1.52 1.91
C SER A 199 -7.43 0.37 2.55
N PHE A 200 -7.08 0.04 3.79
CA PHE A 200 -7.71 -1.03 4.56
C PHE A 200 -9.21 -0.79 4.76
N GLN A 201 -9.58 0.41 5.16
CA GLN A 201 -10.99 0.78 5.38
C GLN A 201 -11.82 0.73 4.09
N ALA A 202 -11.20 1.05 2.96
CA ALA A 202 -11.89 1.13 1.68
C ALA A 202 -11.87 -0.18 0.88
N LEU A 203 -10.76 -0.89 0.91
CA LEU A 203 -10.45 -1.97 -0.03
C LEU A 203 -10.17 -3.32 0.65
N GLY A 204 -10.01 -3.34 1.97
CA GLY A 204 -9.53 -4.51 2.71
C GLY A 204 -8.00 -4.65 2.69
N THR A 205 -7.49 -5.55 3.53
CA THR A 205 -6.03 -5.73 3.73
C THR A 205 -5.31 -6.22 2.50
N LEU A 206 -5.87 -7.20 1.81
CA LEU A 206 -5.27 -7.80 0.61
C LEU A 206 -5.02 -6.76 -0.48
N MET A 207 -6.03 -5.91 -0.75
CA MET A 207 -5.92 -4.86 -1.76
C MET A 207 -4.97 -3.74 -1.34
N ALA A 208 -4.98 -3.36 -0.07
CA ALA A 208 -4.10 -2.31 0.44
C ALA A 208 -2.63 -2.61 0.17
N VAL A 209 -2.20 -3.82 0.52
CA VAL A 209 -0.81 -4.26 0.33
C VAL A 209 -0.51 -4.55 -1.14
N GLY A 210 -1.40 -5.26 -1.83
CA GLY A 210 -1.21 -5.64 -3.22
C GLY A 210 -1.10 -4.43 -4.15
N LEU A 211 -1.95 -3.41 -3.99
CA LEU A 211 -1.92 -2.19 -4.80
C LEU A 211 -0.71 -1.29 -4.48
N MET A 212 -0.09 -1.45 -3.31
CA MET A 212 1.14 -0.75 -2.95
C MET A 212 2.38 -1.48 -3.48
N MET A 213 2.46 -2.82 -3.35
CA MET A 213 3.68 -3.58 -3.63
C MET A 213 3.81 -4.02 -5.10
N LEU A 214 2.75 -4.55 -5.72
CA LEU A 214 2.83 -5.07 -7.10
C LEU A 214 3.18 -3.98 -8.11
N PRO A 215 2.55 -2.79 -8.11
CA PRO A 215 2.92 -1.70 -9.00
C PRO A 215 4.35 -1.20 -8.78
N ALA A 216 4.83 -1.17 -7.53
CA ALA A 216 6.20 -0.80 -7.23
C ALA A 216 7.21 -1.83 -7.78
N ALA A 217 6.88 -3.13 -7.69
CA ALA A 217 7.68 -4.20 -8.28
C ALA A 217 7.73 -4.10 -9.81
N VAL A 218 6.60 -3.82 -10.46
CA VAL A 218 6.55 -3.51 -11.90
C VAL A 218 7.51 -2.36 -12.21
N ALA A 219 7.38 -1.24 -11.50
CA ALA A 219 8.19 -0.05 -11.74
C ALA A 219 9.70 -0.30 -11.63
N GLN A 220 10.12 -1.11 -10.65
CA GLN A 220 11.52 -1.47 -10.44
C GLN A 220 12.12 -2.26 -11.61
N LEU A 221 11.31 -3.07 -12.29
CA LEU A 221 11.74 -3.83 -13.47
C LEU A 221 11.91 -2.94 -14.72
N TRP A 222 11.11 -1.86 -14.81
CA TRP A 222 11.08 -1.00 -16.00
C TRP A 222 12.06 0.16 -15.94
N SER A 223 12.40 0.68 -14.77
CA SER A 223 13.26 1.86 -14.64
C SER A 223 14.24 1.77 -13.47
N ARG A 224 15.34 2.50 -13.57
CA ARG A 224 16.31 2.75 -12.50
C ARG A 224 16.23 4.19 -11.96
N SER A 225 15.49 5.05 -12.63
CA SER A 225 15.29 6.44 -12.21
C SER A 225 14.10 6.51 -11.26
N LEU A 226 14.32 6.99 -10.05
CA LEU A 226 13.30 7.03 -8.99
C LEU A 226 12.02 7.79 -9.37
N PRO A 227 12.08 8.99 -9.99
CA PRO A 227 10.85 9.67 -10.42
C PRO A 227 10.06 8.88 -11.47
N VAL A 228 10.76 8.21 -12.39
CA VAL A 228 10.12 7.36 -13.40
C VAL A 228 9.53 6.11 -12.77
N MET A 229 10.19 5.51 -11.78
CA MET A 229 9.63 4.38 -11.02
C MET A 229 8.34 4.77 -10.31
N MET A 230 8.31 5.94 -9.66
CA MET A 230 7.10 6.45 -8.99
C MET A 230 5.95 6.67 -9.98
N ALA A 231 6.24 7.24 -11.16
CA ALA A 231 5.25 7.43 -12.21
C ALA A 231 4.72 6.10 -12.78
N ILE A 232 5.60 5.13 -13.04
CA ILE A 232 5.21 3.79 -13.51
C ILE A 232 4.38 3.06 -12.45
N ALA A 233 4.77 3.14 -11.17
CA ALA A 233 4.01 2.53 -10.08
C ALA A 233 2.59 3.12 -10.01
N ALA A 234 2.47 4.44 -10.02
CA ALA A 234 1.17 5.10 -10.01
C ALA A 234 0.32 4.74 -11.24
N ALA A 235 0.92 4.74 -12.44
CA ALA A 235 0.23 4.39 -13.68
C ALA A 235 -0.21 2.91 -13.72
N SER A 236 0.65 1.99 -13.28
CA SER A 236 0.30 0.56 -13.23
C SER A 236 -0.76 0.25 -12.17
N ALA A 237 -0.74 0.94 -11.02
CA ALA A 237 -1.79 0.83 -10.01
C ALA A 237 -3.14 1.34 -10.56
N ALA A 238 -3.14 2.50 -11.22
CA ALA A 238 -4.34 3.07 -11.85
C ALA A 238 -4.89 2.15 -12.94
N ALA A 239 -4.04 1.62 -13.81
CA ALA A 239 -4.42 0.69 -14.86
C ALA A 239 -4.97 -0.63 -14.29
N SER A 240 -4.36 -1.17 -13.21
CA SER A 240 -4.84 -2.36 -12.52
C SER A 240 -6.22 -2.13 -11.90
N GLY A 241 -6.44 -0.96 -11.28
CA GLY A 241 -7.73 -0.58 -10.74
C GLY A 241 -8.80 -0.48 -11.82
N TYR A 242 -8.52 0.21 -12.91
CA TYR A 242 -9.45 0.39 -14.03
C TYR A 242 -9.81 -0.95 -14.70
N LEU A 243 -8.81 -1.70 -15.16
CA LEU A 243 -9.02 -2.97 -15.86
C LEU A 243 -9.58 -4.06 -14.93
N GLY A 244 -9.14 -4.07 -13.67
CA GLY A 244 -9.66 -5.00 -12.67
C GLY A 244 -11.13 -4.76 -12.35
N LEU A 245 -11.59 -3.52 -12.28
CA LEU A 245 -12.99 -3.17 -12.09
C LEU A 245 -13.84 -3.59 -13.30
N ILE A 246 -13.35 -3.37 -14.53
CA ILE A 246 -14.02 -3.82 -15.75
C ILE A 246 -14.14 -5.34 -15.76
N ALA A 247 -13.05 -6.06 -15.48
CA ALA A 247 -13.07 -7.51 -15.43
C ALA A 247 -14.03 -8.04 -14.34
N SER A 248 -14.02 -7.41 -13.16
CA SER A 248 -14.95 -7.72 -12.07
C SER A 248 -16.41 -7.56 -12.50
N TYR A 249 -16.73 -6.48 -13.20
CA TYR A 249 -18.09 -6.20 -13.65
C TYR A 249 -18.59 -7.23 -14.69
N HIS A 250 -17.77 -7.53 -15.72
CA HIS A 250 -18.19 -8.41 -16.81
C HIS A 250 -18.15 -9.91 -16.45
N LEU A 251 -17.26 -10.29 -15.53
CA LEU A 251 -17.10 -11.69 -15.11
C LEU A 251 -17.82 -12.01 -13.80
N GLU A 252 -18.53 -11.02 -13.20
CA GLU A 252 -19.23 -11.15 -11.92
C GLU A 252 -18.33 -11.66 -10.78
N LEU A 253 -17.05 -11.25 -10.79
CA LEU A 253 -16.05 -11.66 -9.79
C LEU A 253 -15.93 -10.64 -8.66
N ALA A 254 -15.41 -11.08 -7.51
CA ALA A 254 -15.08 -10.20 -6.40
C ALA A 254 -14.07 -9.14 -6.84
N SER A 255 -14.40 -7.85 -6.73
CA SER A 255 -13.64 -6.73 -7.30
C SER A 255 -12.25 -6.58 -6.70
N GLY A 256 -12.09 -6.77 -5.39
CA GLY A 256 -10.79 -6.71 -4.72
C GLY A 256 -9.76 -7.67 -5.30
N PRO A 257 -10.01 -8.99 -5.22
CA PRO A 257 -9.14 -9.99 -5.81
C PRO A 257 -8.87 -9.80 -7.30
N THR A 258 -9.88 -9.36 -8.07
CA THR A 258 -9.73 -9.15 -9.52
C THR A 258 -8.77 -8.01 -9.85
N ILE A 259 -8.80 -6.91 -9.08
CA ILE A 259 -7.83 -5.81 -9.22
C ILE A 259 -6.41 -6.28 -8.92
N ILE A 260 -6.23 -7.06 -7.85
CA ILE A 260 -4.91 -7.59 -7.48
C ILE A 260 -4.40 -8.61 -8.52
N MET A 261 -5.28 -9.47 -9.04
CA MET A 261 -4.91 -10.38 -10.12
C MET A 261 -4.49 -9.64 -11.39
N THR A 262 -5.14 -8.53 -11.71
CA THR A 262 -4.74 -7.67 -12.84
C THR A 262 -3.36 -7.05 -12.59
N ALA A 263 -3.08 -6.57 -11.39
CA ALA A 263 -1.75 -6.09 -11.01
C ALA A 263 -0.68 -7.20 -11.06
N ALA A 264 -1.03 -8.41 -10.64
CA ALA A 264 -0.16 -9.58 -10.71
C ALA A 264 0.14 -10.00 -12.16
N ILE A 265 -0.84 -9.89 -13.07
CA ILE A 265 -0.64 -10.10 -14.51
C ILE A 265 0.34 -9.07 -15.08
N PHE A 266 0.20 -7.78 -14.71
CA PHE A 266 1.17 -6.75 -15.11
C PHE A 266 2.57 -7.04 -14.57
N TYR A 267 2.67 -7.51 -13.35
CA TYR A 267 3.95 -7.92 -12.77
C TYR A 267 4.54 -9.12 -13.52
N ALA A 268 3.77 -10.18 -13.76
CA ALA A 268 4.21 -11.34 -14.53
C ALA A 268 4.68 -10.94 -15.94
N PHE A 269 3.90 -10.11 -16.65
CA PHE A 269 4.30 -9.55 -17.93
C PHE A 269 5.62 -8.79 -17.84
N SER A 270 5.78 -7.98 -16.81
CA SER A 270 7.00 -7.18 -16.60
C SER A 270 8.23 -8.04 -16.31
N ILE A 271 8.09 -9.18 -15.62
CA ILE A 271 9.19 -10.14 -15.41
C ILE A 271 9.77 -10.61 -16.75
N PHE A 272 8.94 -10.85 -17.75
CA PHE A 272 9.40 -11.32 -19.06
C PHE A 272 9.89 -10.20 -19.95
N PHE A 273 9.16 -9.10 -20.07
CA PHE A 273 9.34 -8.08 -21.10
C PHE A 273 10.06 -6.80 -20.66
N ALA A 274 10.19 -6.55 -19.35
CA ALA A 274 10.84 -5.33 -18.88
C ALA A 274 12.34 -5.27 -19.24
N PRO A 275 12.92 -4.07 -19.31
CA PRO A 275 14.35 -3.87 -19.58
C PRO A 275 15.27 -4.59 -18.59
N SER A 276 14.83 -4.85 -17.36
CA SER A 276 15.56 -5.64 -16.36
C SER A 276 14.98 -7.05 -16.19
N GLY A 277 14.09 -7.48 -17.10
CA GLY A 277 13.40 -8.76 -17.05
C GLY A 277 14.20 -9.93 -17.64
N LEU A 278 13.58 -11.12 -17.59
CA LEU A 278 14.20 -12.39 -18.00
C LEU A 278 14.57 -12.44 -19.49
N ALA A 279 13.73 -11.86 -20.37
CA ALA A 279 13.99 -11.89 -21.82
C ALA A 279 15.38 -11.31 -22.17
N ARG A 280 15.81 -10.30 -21.44
CA ARG A 280 17.11 -9.66 -21.68
C ARG A 280 18.29 -10.55 -21.25
N ARG A 281 18.06 -11.52 -20.39
CA ARG A 281 19.08 -12.51 -20.00
C ARG A 281 19.28 -13.56 -21.09
N PHE A 282 18.24 -13.86 -21.86
CA PHE A 282 18.28 -14.81 -22.97
C PHE A 282 18.74 -14.18 -24.30
N PHE A 283 18.53 -12.84 -24.47
CA PHE A 283 18.96 -12.07 -25.64
C PHE A 283 19.91 -10.93 -25.21
N PRO A 284 21.17 -11.24 -24.86
CA PRO A 284 22.14 -10.22 -24.51
C PRO A 284 22.41 -9.33 -25.73
N ARG A 285 22.37 -8.02 -25.54
CA ARG A 285 22.77 -7.08 -26.59
C ARG A 285 24.25 -7.33 -26.91
N PRO A 286 24.65 -7.43 -28.21
CA PRO A 286 26.04 -7.48 -28.56
C PRO A 286 26.72 -6.22 -28.02
N HIS A 287 27.77 -6.40 -27.21
CA HIS A 287 28.63 -5.31 -26.80
C HIS A 287 29.23 -4.71 -28.05
N LEU A 288 28.81 -3.51 -28.43
CA LEU A 288 29.58 -2.69 -29.37
C LEU A 288 30.92 -2.42 -28.69
N LYS A 289 31.94 -3.18 -29.09
CA LYS A 289 33.34 -2.84 -28.81
C LYS A 289 33.65 -1.60 -29.67
N GLY A 290 33.67 -0.44 -29.05
CA GLY A 290 34.24 0.78 -29.56
C GLY A 290 35.51 1.05 -28.80
#